data_b56fc6e082e58296ad9f049526176ac8
#
_entry.id   b56fc6e082e58296ad9f049526176ac8
#
_cell.length_a   1.000
_cell.length_b   1.000
_cell.length_c   1.000
_cell.angle_alpha   90.00
_cell.angle_beta   90.00
_cell.angle_gamma   90.00
#
_symmetry.space_group_name_H-M   'P 1'
#
loop_
_entity.id
_entity.type
_entity.pdbx_description
1 polymer ?
#
loop_
_entity_poly.entity_id
_entity_poly.type
_entity_poly.pdbx_seq_one_letter_code
_entity_poly.pdbx_strand_id
1 'polypeptide(L)'
;KKRIEEDDVIYTIDKNSGDCIDIDVKPGVEEVSFNASFGREYLLGDCKKVFPDIRKIVIDYNVYDIDIPNTLFPNVKEVECSSWYGKYIKSGSLLLRNDNGQILTNVFGKKEGETIDLKYVTKIDDDAFSGCMATKIINSGSVTSCAEYAFRNSAIGDLEPEPAGAVIAGSILVNIDETSENIILPDKRVSLTAMRDGINFDNVKSITANRVQTVINLRYKLPVGVKIILKD
;
A
#
# COMPACT_ATOMS: atom_id res chain seq x y z
N LYS A 1 -22.94 -22.18 3.43
CA LYS A 1 -22.08 -21.70 2.35
C LYS A 1 -22.68 -22.11 0.99
N LYS A 2 -22.57 -21.25 -0.01
CA LYS A 2 -22.93 -21.51 -1.41
C LYS A 2 -21.65 -21.45 -2.23
N ARG A 3 -21.50 -22.34 -3.21
CA ARG A 3 -20.38 -22.30 -4.17
C ARG A 3 -20.91 -21.82 -5.52
N ILE A 4 -20.18 -20.93 -6.16
CA ILE A 4 -20.41 -20.44 -7.51
C ILE A 4 -19.13 -20.75 -8.30
N GLU A 5 -19.24 -21.41 -9.43
CA GLU A 5 -18.13 -21.68 -10.33
C GLU A 5 -18.31 -20.85 -11.61
N GLU A 6 -17.31 -20.09 -11.98
CA GLU A 6 -17.25 -19.27 -13.17
C GLU A 6 -15.81 -19.23 -13.66
N ASP A 7 -15.58 -19.49 -14.94
CA ASP A 7 -14.26 -19.44 -15.58
C ASP A 7 -13.15 -20.17 -14.81
N ASP A 8 -13.46 -21.38 -14.32
CA ASP A 8 -12.54 -22.20 -13.52
C ASP A 8 -12.10 -21.59 -12.17
N VAL A 9 -12.83 -20.58 -11.71
CA VAL A 9 -12.75 -20.02 -10.36
C VAL A 9 -13.98 -20.42 -9.56
N ILE A 10 -13.78 -20.86 -8.32
CA ILE A 10 -14.85 -21.24 -7.41
C ILE A 10 -14.90 -20.23 -6.27
N TYR A 11 -16.02 -19.53 -6.17
CA TYR A 11 -16.31 -18.57 -5.10
C TYR A 11 -17.14 -19.25 -4.02
N THR A 12 -16.71 -19.14 -2.78
CA THR A 12 -17.45 -19.65 -1.61
C THR A 12 -18.14 -18.49 -0.91
N ILE A 13 -19.47 -18.48 -0.99
CA ILE A 13 -20.31 -17.39 -0.48
C ILE A 13 -20.92 -17.79 0.86
N ASP A 14 -20.85 -16.91 1.85
CA ASP A 14 -21.64 -17.04 3.06
C ASP A 14 -23.12 -16.75 2.75
N LYS A 15 -24.01 -17.69 3.12
CA LYS A 15 -25.44 -17.57 2.79
C LYS A 15 -26.15 -16.47 3.58
N ASN A 16 -25.63 -16.09 4.73
CA ASN A 16 -26.29 -15.13 5.61
C ASN A 16 -25.94 -13.69 5.21
N SER A 17 -24.66 -13.41 4.96
CA SER A 17 -24.20 -12.08 4.58
C SER A 17 -24.20 -11.84 3.07
N GLY A 18 -24.06 -12.90 2.27
CA GLY A 18 -23.87 -12.78 0.81
C GLY A 18 -22.43 -12.49 0.39
N ASP A 19 -21.49 -12.51 1.34
CA ASP A 19 -20.10 -12.17 1.07
C ASP A 19 -19.29 -13.36 0.57
N CYS A 20 -18.33 -13.12 -0.31
CA CYS A 20 -17.34 -14.12 -0.70
C CYS A 20 -16.27 -14.21 0.39
N ILE A 21 -16.14 -15.39 0.98
CA ILE A 21 -15.24 -15.64 2.12
C ILE A 21 -14.09 -16.59 1.79
N ASP A 22 -14.08 -17.16 0.61
CA ASP A 22 -13.01 -18.02 0.12
C ASP A 22 -13.12 -18.19 -1.40
N ILE A 23 -11.98 -18.43 -2.04
CA ILE A 23 -11.90 -18.74 -3.47
C ILE A 23 -10.98 -19.95 -3.69
N ASP A 24 -11.26 -20.70 -4.76
CA ASP A 24 -10.37 -21.69 -5.34
C ASP A 24 -10.21 -21.40 -6.83
N VAL A 25 -8.98 -21.51 -7.33
CA VAL A 25 -8.65 -21.27 -8.73
C VAL A 25 -7.99 -22.50 -9.30
N LYS A 26 -8.47 -23.00 -10.44
CA LYS A 26 -7.85 -24.13 -11.12
C LYS A 26 -6.48 -23.74 -11.69
N PRO A 27 -5.53 -24.68 -11.77
CA PRO A 27 -4.22 -24.43 -12.37
C PRO A 27 -4.31 -23.88 -13.81
N GLY A 28 -3.47 -22.90 -14.14
CA GLY A 28 -3.40 -22.31 -15.47
C GLY A 28 -4.40 -21.18 -15.73
N VAL A 29 -5.27 -20.86 -14.78
CA VAL A 29 -6.12 -19.67 -14.86
C VAL A 29 -5.28 -18.43 -14.61
N GLU A 30 -5.31 -17.46 -15.53
CA GLU A 30 -4.51 -16.24 -15.46
C GLU A 30 -5.29 -14.98 -15.04
N GLU A 31 -6.62 -15.06 -15.04
CA GLU A 31 -7.50 -13.94 -14.68
C GLU A 31 -8.51 -14.36 -13.61
N VAL A 32 -8.76 -13.48 -12.65
CA VAL A 32 -9.83 -13.61 -11.66
C VAL A 32 -10.71 -12.37 -11.67
N SER A 33 -12.03 -12.59 -11.63
CA SER A 33 -13.02 -11.52 -11.61
C SER A 33 -13.73 -11.45 -10.27
N PHE A 34 -13.79 -10.26 -9.70
CA PHE A 34 -14.61 -9.93 -8.53
C PHE A 34 -15.86 -9.22 -9.02
N ASN A 35 -16.98 -9.94 -9.01
CA ASN A 35 -18.24 -9.49 -9.56
C ASN A 35 -19.32 -9.51 -8.49
N ALA A 36 -20.11 -8.46 -8.39
CA ALA A 36 -21.19 -8.35 -7.40
C ALA A 36 -22.26 -9.45 -7.53
N SER A 37 -22.33 -10.13 -8.66
CA SER A 37 -23.21 -11.31 -8.86
C SER A 37 -22.69 -12.55 -8.12
N PHE A 38 -21.39 -12.62 -7.82
CA PHE A 38 -20.76 -13.75 -7.13
C PHE A 38 -20.64 -13.52 -5.62
N GLY A 39 -20.52 -12.28 -5.18
CA GLY A 39 -20.43 -11.91 -3.78
C GLY A 39 -20.61 -10.42 -3.58
N ARG A 40 -21.27 -10.04 -2.49
CA ARG A 40 -21.50 -8.64 -2.14
C ARG A 40 -20.19 -7.94 -1.78
N GLU A 41 -19.42 -8.57 -0.92
CA GLU A 41 -18.09 -8.17 -0.49
C GLU A 41 -17.14 -9.35 -0.68
N TYR A 42 -15.86 -9.07 -0.81
CA TYR A 42 -14.81 -10.09 -0.93
C TYR A 42 -13.91 -10.01 0.29
N LEU A 43 -14.19 -10.82 1.30
CA LEU A 43 -13.50 -10.86 2.59
C LEU A 43 -12.49 -12.01 2.60
N LEU A 44 -11.39 -11.84 1.87
CA LEU A 44 -10.35 -12.86 1.67
C LEU A 44 -9.09 -12.63 2.53
N GLY A 45 -9.11 -11.68 3.46
CA GLY A 45 -7.97 -11.33 4.31
C GLY A 45 -7.36 -12.50 5.06
N ASP A 46 -8.18 -13.46 5.50
CA ASP A 46 -7.73 -14.68 6.19
C ASP A 46 -7.33 -15.83 5.25
N CYS A 47 -7.52 -15.68 3.94
CA CYS A 47 -7.18 -16.71 2.98
C CYS A 47 -5.66 -16.90 2.88
N LYS A 48 -5.18 -18.10 3.21
CA LYS A 48 -3.73 -18.45 3.16
C LYS A 48 -3.33 -19.15 1.86
N LYS A 49 -4.23 -19.23 0.90
CA LYS A 49 -3.96 -19.79 -0.43
C LYS A 49 -3.07 -18.85 -1.23
N VAL A 50 -2.42 -19.40 -2.24
CA VAL A 50 -1.59 -18.63 -3.19
C VAL A 50 -1.91 -19.12 -4.59
N PHE A 51 -2.25 -18.19 -5.47
CA PHE A 51 -2.55 -18.47 -6.88
C PHE A 51 -1.51 -17.81 -7.78
N PRO A 52 -0.37 -18.47 -8.03
CA PRO A 52 0.77 -17.86 -8.70
C PRO A 52 0.57 -17.67 -10.21
N ASP A 53 -0.44 -18.32 -10.81
CA ASP A 53 -0.73 -18.20 -12.23
C ASP A 53 -1.52 -16.95 -12.59
N ILE A 54 -2.23 -16.36 -11.61
CA ILE A 54 -3.02 -15.16 -11.84
C ILE A 54 -2.10 -13.97 -12.20
N ARG A 55 -2.44 -13.33 -13.33
CA ARG A 55 -1.74 -12.16 -13.89
C ARG A 55 -2.62 -10.91 -13.92
N LYS A 56 -3.94 -11.10 -13.89
CA LYS A 56 -4.92 -10.03 -13.99
C LYS A 56 -6.04 -10.20 -12.98
N ILE A 57 -6.43 -9.09 -12.36
CA ILE A 57 -7.61 -8.97 -11.50
C ILE A 57 -8.58 -8.01 -12.18
N VAL A 58 -9.85 -8.41 -12.31
CA VAL A 58 -10.94 -7.56 -12.80
C VAL A 58 -11.92 -7.30 -11.67
N ILE A 59 -12.27 -6.04 -11.46
CA ILE A 59 -13.20 -5.61 -10.40
C ILE A 59 -14.40 -4.93 -11.04
N ASP A 60 -15.58 -5.50 -10.85
CA ASP A 60 -16.85 -4.90 -11.27
C ASP A 60 -17.18 -3.67 -10.41
N TYR A 61 -17.79 -2.66 -11.03
CA TYR A 61 -18.16 -1.40 -10.37
C TYR A 61 -19.15 -1.55 -9.22
N ASN A 62 -19.91 -2.64 -9.19
CA ASN A 62 -20.91 -2.92 -8.15
C ASN A 62 -20.35 -3.67 -6.92
N VAL A 63 -19.08 -4.04 -6.91
CA VAL A 63 -18.45 -4.66 -5.74
C VAL A 63 -18.40 -3.66 -4.59
N TYR A 64 -18.97 -4.04 -3.45
CA TYR A 64 -19.11 -3.12 -2.31
C TYR A 64 -17.81 -2.97 -1.53
N ASP A 65 -17.14 -4.08 -1.21
CA ASP A 65 -15.83 -4.04 -0.54
C ASP A 65 -14.93 -5.21 -0.94
N ILE A 66 -13.61 -4.95 -0.88
CA ILE A 66 -12.58 -5.92 -1.21
C ILE A 66 -11.50 -5.87 -0.13
N ASP A 67 -11.32 -6.98 0.57
CA ASP A 67 -10.21 -7.26 1.48
C ASP A 67 -9.45 -8.48 0.93
N ILE A 68 -8.38 -8.22 0.19
CA ILE A 68 -7.56 -9.25 -0.48
C ILE A 68 -6.10 -9.04 -0.07
N PRO A 69 -5.42 -10.04 0.51
CA PRO A 69 -3.99 -9.94 0.75
C PRO A 69 -3.22 -9.99 -0.59
N ASN A 70 -2.19 -9.15 -0.75
CA ASN A 70 -1.34 -9.15 -1.94
C ASN A 70 -0.73 -10.53 -2.21
N THR A 71 -0.47 -11.30 -1.15
CA THR A 71 0.14 -12.63 -1.22
C THR A 71 -0.75 -13.69 -1.86
N LEU A 72 -2.07 -13.45 -1.92
CA LEU A 72 -3.01 -14.34 -2.60
C LEU A 72 -2.72 -14.43 -4.10
N PHE A 73 -2.29 -13.30 -4.71
CA PHE A 73 -2.00 -13.16 -6.14
C PHE A 73 -0.62 -12.55 -6.38
N PRO A 74 0.48 -13.26 -6.10
CA PRO A 74 1.83 -12.67 -6.05
C PRO A 74 2.39 -12.24 -7.41
N ASN A 75 1.76 -12.59 -8.50
CA ASN A 75 2.25 -12.34 -9.85
C ASN A 75 1.32 -11.48 -10.70
N VAL A 76 0.34 -10.84 -10.11
CA VAL A 76 -0.56 -9.91 -10.82
C VAL A 76 0.23 -8.74 -11.39
N LYS A 77 -0.02 -8.44 -12.66
CA LYS A 77 0.59 -7.33 -13.41
C LYS A 77 -0.41 -6.24 -13.74
N GLU A 78 -1.69 -6.60 -13.74
CA GLU A 78 -2.76 -5.70 -14.14
C GLU A 78 -3.96 -5.84 -13.21
N VAL A 79 -4.47 -4.69 -12.78
CA VAL A 79 -5.79 -4.56 -12.15
C VAL A 79 -6.67 -3.77 -13.10
N GLU A 80 -7.84 -4.30 -13.42
CA GLU A 80 -8.85 -3.63 -14.23
C GLU A 80 -10.10 -3.36 -13.39
N CYS A 81 -10.63 -2.15 -13.50
CA CYS A 81 -11.88 -1.75 -12.86
C CYS A 81 -12.86 -1.33 -13.95
N SER A 82 -14.08 -1.84 -13.90
CA SER A 82 -15.07 -1.64 -14.95
C SER A 82 -15.65 -0.22 -15.03
N SER A 83 -15.35 0.66 -14.09
CA SER A 83 -15.83 2.05 -14.07
C SER A 83 -14.82 3.03 -13.49
N TRP A 84 -14.75 4.22 -14.09
CA TRP A 84 -14.01 5.38 -13.54
C TRP A 84 -14.69 6.01 -12.31
N TYR A 85 -15.94 5.70 -12.06
CA TYR A 85 -16.74 6.23 -10.96
C TYR A 85 -17.00 5.20 -9.86
N GLY A 86 -16.39 4.02 -9.98
CA GLY A 86 -16.51 2.95 -8.98
C GLY A 86 -15.76 3.28 -7.67
N LYS A 87 -16.02 2.48 -6.66
CA LYS A 87 -15.30 2.52 -5.38
C LYS A 87 -13.81 2.20 -5.56
N TYR A 88 -13.45 1.45 -6.59
CA TYR A 88 -12.09 1.04 -6.90
C TYR A 88 -11.59 1.61 -8.22
N ILE A 89 -10.31 1.97 -8.24
CA ILE A 89 -9.62 2.56 -9.39
C ILE A 89 -8.35 1.77 -9.65
N LYS A 90 -8.03 1.57 -10.92
CA LYS A 90 -6.80 0.89 -11.36
C LYS A 90 -5.64 1.85 -11.56
N SER A 91 -4.43 1.36 -11.28
CA SER A 91 -3.18 1.99 -11.70
C SER A 91 -2.10 0.91 -11.91
N GLY A 92 -2.08 0.29 -13.08
CA GLY A 92 -1.22 -0.87 -13.37
C GLY A 92 -1.56 -2.06 -12.47
N SER A 93 -0.61 -2.50 -11.64
CA SER A 93 -0.81 -3.54 -10.62
C SER A 93 -1.21 -2.99 -9.24
N LEU A 94 -1.58 -1.73 -9.15
CA LEU A 94 -2.06 -1.10 -7.93
C LEU A 94 -3.58 -1.11 -7.89
N LEU A 95 -4.14 -1.38 -6.71
CA LEU A 95 -5.55 -1.19 -6.42
C LEU A 95 -5.73 0.03 -5.54
N LEU A 96 -6.57 0.96 -5.98
CA LEU A 96 -6.90 2.18 -5.27
C LEU A 96 -8.38 2.18 -4.91
N ARG A 97 -8.69 2.52 -3.65
CA ARG A 97 -10.06 2.80 -3.20
C ARG A 97 -10.33 4.30 -3.29
N ASN A 98 -11.43 4.66 -3.94
CA ASN A 98 -11.88 6.05 -4.07
C ASN A 98 -12.80 6.40 -2.89
N ASP A 99 -12.22 6.98 -1.85
CA ASP A 99 -12.95 7.36 -0.63
C ASP A 99 -12.29 8.63 -0.03
N ASN A 100 -12.88 9.79 -0.28
CA ASN A 100 -12.33 11.09 0.11
C ASN A 100 -10.83 11.24 -0.23
N GLY A 101 -10.46 10.80 -1.42
CA GLY A 101 -9.11 10.70 -1.93
C GLY A 101 -8.87 9.31 -2.51
N GLN A 102 -7.68 9.12 -3.07
CA GLN A 102 -7.30 7.85 -3.66
C GLN A 102 -6.41 7.10 -2.67
N ILE A 103 -6.99 6.09 -2.04
CA ILE A 103 -6.33 5.28 -1.01
C ILE A 103 -5.72 4.06 -1.68
N LEU A 104 -4.41 3.90 -1.59
CA LEU A 104 -3.73 2.68 -2.01
C LEU A 104 -4.05 1.55 -1.03
N THR A 105 -4.69 0.50 -1.51
CA THR A 105 -5.01 -0.69 -0.72
C THR A 105 -4.08 -1.86 -1.03
N ASN A 106 -3.61 -1.96 -2.29
CA ASN A 106 -2.78 -3.09 -2.71
C ASN A 106 -1.71 -2.69 -3.73
N VAL A 107 -0.53 -3.26 -3.56
CA VAL A 107 0.57 -3.28 -4.54
C VAL A 107 0.81 -4.73 -4.93
N PHE A 108 0.22 -5.18 -6.05
CA PHE A 108 0.36 -6.56 -6.49
C PHE A 108 1.64 -6.78 -7.31
N GLY A 109 2.23 -7.96 -7.17
CA GLY A 109 3.19 -8.55 -8.09
C GLY A 109 4.50 -7.78 -8.32
N LYS A 110 4.85 -6.80 -7.51
CA LYS A 110 6.07 -6.00 -7.68
C LYS A 110 7.30 -6.75 -7.18
N LYS A 111 8.25 -6.95 -8.09
CA LYS A 111 9.52 -7.65 -7.86
C LYS A 111 10.65 -6.66 -7.57
N GLU A 112 11.76 -7.18 -7.06
CA GLU A 112 12.99 -6.40 -6.88
C GLU A 112 13.40 -5.71 -8.18
N GLY A 113 13.85 -4.45 -8.07
CA GLY A 113 14.24 -3.61 -9.20
C GLY A 113 13.09 -2.93 -9.96
N GLU A 114 11.85 -3.34 -9.75
CA GLU A 114 10.69 -2.67 -10.34
C GLU A 114 10.38 -1.35 -9.64
N THR A 115 9.60 -0.50 -10.31
CA THR A 115 9.20 0.82 -9.80
C THR A 115 7.72 0.82 -9.47
N ILE A 116 7.38 1.46 -8.35
CA ILE A 116 6.00 1.69 -7.90
C ILE A 116 5.66 3.16 -8.17
N ASP A 117 4.68 3.41 -9.03
CA ASP A 117 4.22 4.76 -9.37
C ASP A 117 2.98 5.13 -8.56
N LEU A 118 3.11 6.11 -7.66
CA LEU A 118 2.05 6.58 -6.77
C LEU A 118 1.39 7.88 -7.26
N LYS A 119 1.39 8.15 -8.56
CA LYS A 119 0.91 9.41 -9.17
C LYS A 119 -0.48 9.87 -8.67
N TYR A 120 -1.39 8.93 -8.42
CA TYR A 120 -2.77 9.25 -8.02
C TYR A 120 -3.05 8.98 -6.55
N VAL A 121 -2.06 8.48 -5.81
CA VAL A 121 -2.24 8.07 -4.42
C VAL A 121 -2.17 9.28 -3.50
N THR A 122 -3.16 9.43 -2.62
CA THR A 122 -3.20 10.48 -1.59
C THR A 122 -3.02 9.90 -0.19
N LYS A 123 -3.40 8.63 0.01
CA LYS A 123 -3.28 7.91 1.28
C LYS A 123 -2.80 6.49 1.01
N ILE A 124 -2.10 5.90 1.96
CA ILE A 124 -1.66 4.49 1.92
C ILE A 124 -2.26 3.78 3.13
N ASP A 125 -2.98 2.70 2.86
CA ASP A 125 -3.66 1.89 3.87
C ASP A 125 -2.72 0.84 4.49
N ASP A 126 -3.15 0.21 5.58
CA ASP A 126 -2.42 -0.89 6.20
C ASP A 126 -2.23 -2.04 5.20
N ASP A 127 -1.09 -2.73 5.33
CA ASP A 127 -0.70 -3.88 4.50
C ASP A 127 -0.66 -3.64 2.97
N ALA A 128 -0.82 -2.39 2.51
CA ALA A 128 -0.84 -2.07 1.08
C ALA A 128 0.39 -2.60 0.33
N PHE A 129 1.55 -2.61 0.96
CA PHE A 129 2.82 -3.10 0.40
C PHE A 129 3.18 -4.52 0.81
N SER A 130 2.36 -5.23 1.60
CA SER A 130 2.69 -6.57 2.07
C SER A 130 3.03 -7.51 0.90
N GLY A 131 4.19 -8.18 0.98
CA GLY A 131 4.71 -9.03 -0.09
C GLY A 131 5.38 -8.29 -1.27
N CYS A 132 5.42 -6.96 -1.26
CA CYS A 132 6.09 -6.17 -2.29
C CYS A 132 7.61 -6.22 -2.11
N MET A 133 8.35 -6.64 -3.16
CA MET A 133 9.81 -6.72 -3.16
C MET A 133 10.48 -5.49 -3.78
N ALA A 134 9.72 -4.60 -4.42
CA ALA A 134 10.23 -3.37 -4.98
C ALA A 134 10.42 -2.31 -3.88
N THR A 135 11.51 -1.54 -3.96
CA THR A 135 11.83 -0.47 -3.00
C THR A 135 11.77 0.92 -3.62
N LYS A 136 11.68 1.01 -4.96
CA LYS A 136 11.69 2.28 -5.66
C LYS A 136 10.28 2.83 -5.85
N ILE A 137 9.98 3.93 -5.18
CA ILE A 137 8.73 4.69 -5.33
C ILE A 137 8.97 5.97 -6.12
N ILE A 138 8.09 6.28 -7.06
CA ILE A 138 8.06 7.55 -7.81
C ILE A 138 6.68 8.21 -7.71
N ASN A 139 6.61 9.51 -8.05
CA ASN A 139 5.38 10.31 -8.13
C ASN A 139 4.52 10.32 -6.86
N SER A 140 5.15 10.17 -5.69
CA SER A 140 4.46 10.09 -4.40
C SER A 140 4.12 11.47 -3.77
N GLY A 141 4.34 12.57 -4.48
CA GLY A 141 4.17 13.92 -3.94
C GLY A 141 2.75 14.30 -3.49
N SER A 142 1.74 13.55 -3.92
CA SER A 142 0.35 13.72 -3.49
C SER A 142 -0.01 12.93 -2.23
N VAL A 143 0.86 12.01 -1.80
CA VAL A 143 0.64 11.22 -0.58
C VAL A 143 0.76 12.13 0.64
N THR A 144 -0.30 12.19 1.44
CA THR A 144 -0.38 13.03 2.65
C THR A 144 -0.58 12.20 3.93
N SER A 145 -0.91 10.93 3.80
CA SER A 145 -1.14 10.01 4.92
C SER A 145 -0.63 8.62 4.58
N CYS A 146 -0.03 7.95 5.56
CA CYS A 146 0.50 6.61 5.45
C CYS A 146 0.24 5.87 6.76
N ALA A 147 -0.53 4.78 6.70
CA ALA A 147 -0.91 4.00 7.86
C ALA A 147 0.30 3.33 8.53
N GLU A 148 0.14 2.96 9.80
CA GLU A 148 1.21 2.39 10.62
C GLU A 148 1.79 1.11 10.02
N TYR A 149 0.94 0.23 9.50
CA TYR A 149 1.35 -1.06 8.93
C TYR A 149 1.43 -1.08 7.40
N ALA A 150 1.44 0.09 6.75
CA ALA A 150 1.45 0.21 5.29
C ALA A 150 2.55 -0.60 4.60
N PHE A 151 3.75 -0.62 5.17
CA PHE A 151 4.93 -1.30 4.63
C PHE A 151 5.27 -2.63 5.34
N ARG A 152 4.40 -3.14 6.21
CA ARG A 152 4.61 -4.40 6.92
C ARG A 152 4.82 -5.55 5.94
N ASN A 153 5.81 -6.43 6.22
CA ASN A 153 6.16 -7.58 5.38
C ASN A 153 6.50 -7.19 3.92
N SER A 154 7.22 -6.10 3.72
CA SER A 154 7.67 -5.63 2.41
C SER A 154 9.14 -5.25 2.43
N ALA A 155 9.79 -5.25 1.26
CA ALA A 155 11.19 -4.86 1.16
C ALA A 155 11.45 -3.41 1.61
N ILE A 156 10.47 -2.51 1.50
CA ILE A 156 10.58 -1.15 2.05
C ILE A 156 10.51 -1.17 3.58
N GLY A 157 9.60 -1.97 4.14
CA GLY A 157 9.44 -2.09 5.59
C GLY A 157 10.63 -2.74 6.29
N ASP A 158 11.38 -3.57 5.56
CA ASP A 158 12.59 -4.27 6.05
C ASP A 158 13.86 -3.40 5.98
N LEU A 159 13.78 -2.18 5.40
CA LEU A 159 14.90 -1.27 5.36
C LEU A 159 15.18 -0.69 6.76
N GLU A 160 16.41 -0.86 7.21
CA GLU A 160 16.88 -0.26 8.45
C GLU A 160 17.51 1.11 8.19
N PRO A 161 17.26 2.12 9.03
CA PRO A 161 17.94 3.39 8.92
C PRO A 161 19.41 3.26 9.33
N GLU A 162 20.29 3.98 8.65
CA GLU A 162 21.67 4.19 9.11
C GLU A 162 21.67 4.88 10.50
N PRO A 163 22.74 4.76 11.29
CA PRO A 163 22.84 5.45 12.58
C PRO A 163 22.53 6.95 12.47
N ALA A 164 21.64 7.44 13.31
CA ALA A 164 21.07 8.78 13.26
C ALA A 164 20.36 9.14 11.94
N GLY A 165 20.00 8.15 11.15
CA GLY A 165 19.42 8.33 9.82
C GLY A 165 17.92 8.11 9.75
N ALA A 166 17.42 8.07 8.52
CA ALA A 166 16.02 7.83 8.20
C ALA A 166 15.88 7.00 6.92
N VAL A 167 14.84 6.17 6.86
CA VAL A 167 14.39 5.50 5.65
C VAL A 167 13.32 6.37 4.98
N ILE A 168 13.56 6.73 3.73
CA ILE A 168 12.65 7.52 2.91
C ILE A 168 12.35 6.75 1.62
N ALA A 169 11.06 6.53 1.36
CA ALA A 169 10.58 5.93 0.12
C ALA A 169 9.77 6.98 -0.68
N GLY A 170 10.31 7.43 -1.82
CA GLY A 170 9.74 8.56 -2.55
C GLY A 170 9.71 9.82 -1.69
N SER A 171 8.52 10.35 -1.40
CA SER A 171 8.29 11.51 -0.52
C SER A 171 7.77 11.13 0.87
N ILE A 172 7.91 9.86 1.27
CA ILE A 172 7.34 9.31 2.51
C ILE A 172 8.47 8.99 3.48
N LEU A 173 8.42 9.54 4.68
CA LEU A 173 9.26 9.12 5.79
C LEU A 173 8.72 7.79 6.34
N VAL A 174 9.46 6.71 6.13
CA VAL A 174 9.03 5.35 6.49
C VAL A 174 9.49 4.97 7.90
N ASN A 175 10.74 5.29 8.24
CA ASN A 175 11.33 4.94 9.53
C ASN A 175 12.49 5.89 9.88
N ILE A 176 12.88 5.91 11.14
CA ILE A 176 14.04 6.66 11.67
C ILE A 176 14.84 5.77 12.61
N ASP A 177 16.08 6.15 12.89
CA ASP A 177 16.82 5.58 14.02
C ASP A 177 16.22 6.09 15.34
N GLU A 178 15.27 5.34 15.90
CA GLU A 178 14.56 5.71 17.14
C GLU A 178 15.44 5.77 18.38
N THR A 179 16.69 5.29 18.29
CA THR A 179 17.67 5.34 19.40
C THR A 179 18.43 6.66 19.44
N SER A 180 18.40 7.45 18.37
CA SER A 180 19.15 8.68 18.22
C SER A 180 18.34 9.91 18.66
N GLU A 181 19.02 10.84 19.37
CA GLU A 181 18.42 12.12 19.73
C GLU A 181 18.32 13.12 18.55
N ASN A 182 19.19 12.95 17.56
CA ASN A 182 19.27 13.86 16.42
C ASN A 182 19.24 13.05 15.13
N ILE A 183 18.17 13.19 14.36
CA ILE A 183 18.00 12.52 13.08
C ILE A 183 18.52 13.39 11.96
N ILE A 184 19.32 12.82 11.06
CA ILE A 184 19.89 13.50 9.89
C ILE A 184 19.19 12.92 8.64
N LEU A 185 18.38 13.71 7.98
CA LEU A 185 17.77 13.31 6.72
C LEU A 185 18.81 13.21 5.61
N PRO A 186 18.69 12.23 4.69
CA PRO A 186 19.62 12.09 3.59
C PRO A 186 19.64 13.34 2.70
N ASP A 187 20.84 13.64 2.16
CA ASP A 187 21.11 14.83 1.33
C ASP A 187 20.49 14.73 -0.07
N LYS A 188 19.25 14.27 -0.14
CA LYS A 188 18.46 14.20 -1.38
C LYS A 188 17.45 15.35 -1.37
N ARG A 189 17.23 15.92 -2.56
CA ARG A 189 16.18 16.93 -2.78
C ARG A 189 14.80 16.28 -2.77
N VAL A 190 14.39 15.74 -1.62
CA VAL A 190 13.08 15.10 -1.46
C VAL A 190 12.23 15.99 -0.57
N SER A 191 11.13 16.50 -1.13
CA SER A 191 10.08 17.10 -0.31
C SER A 191 9.32 15.98 0.36
N LEU A 192 9.40 15.86 1.68
CA LEU A 192 8.60 14.91 2.44
C LEU A 192 7.16 15.43 2.52
N THR A 193 6.21 14.65 2.02
CA THR A 193 4.79 14.99 2.04
C THR A 193 4.01 14.16 3.04
N ALA A 194 4.51 12.98 3.39
CA ALA A 194 3.89 12.07 4.34
C ALA A 194 4.93 11.44 5.27
N MET A 195 4.43 10.93 6.37
CA MET A 195 5.16 10.14 7.34
C MET A 195 4.29 8.93 7.67
N ARG A 196 4.91 7.74 7.79
CA ARG A 196 4.23 6.55 8.28
C ARG A 196 3.77 6.79 9.71
N ASP A 197 2.53 6.48 10.03
CA ASP A 197 2.02 6.53 11.39
C ASP A 197 2.80 5.54 12.28
N GLY A 198 2.85 5.79 13.58
CA GLY A 198 3.49 4.91 14.55
C GLY A 198 5.02 4.97 14.60
N ILE A 199 5.68 5.91 13.92
CA ILE A 199 7.11 6.18 14.14
C ILE A 199 7.29 6.74 15.56
N ASN A 200 8.20 6.13 16.33
CA ASN A 200 8.49 6.57 17.69
C ASN A 200 9.54 7.69 17.71
N PHE A 201 9.15 8.86 18.21
CA PHE A 201 10.01 10.03 18.37
C PHE A 201 10.40 10.33 19.81
N ASP A 202 10.16 9.43 20.77
CA ASP A 202 10.34 9.71 22.20
C ASP A 202 11.75 10.16 22.55
N ASN A 203 12.77 9.63 21.86
CA ASN A 203 14.17 10.02 22.06
C ASN A 203 14.62 11.19 21.20
N VAL A 204 13.83 11.57 20.18
CA VAL A 204 14.25 12.52 19.15
C VAL A 204 14.08 13.96 19.63
N LYS A 205 15.18 14.71 19.67
CA LYS A 205 15.22 16.14 20.00
C LYS A 205 15.26 17.04 18.78
N SER A 206 15.87 16.54 17.68
CA SER A 206 15.96 17.32 16.46
C SER A 206 15.98 16.46 15.19
N ILE A 207 15.53 17.08 14.10
CA ILE A 207 15.68 16.57 12.74
C ILE A 207 16.48 17.60 11.93
N THR A 208 17.60 17.16 11.36
CA THR A 208 18.44 18.00 10.51
C THR A 208 18.12 17.70 9.04
N ALA A 209 17.83 18.74 8.27
CA ALA A 209 17.51 18.66 6.86
C ALA A 209 18.21 19.76 6.05
N ASN A 210 18.56 19.46 4.80
CA ASN A 210 19.30 20.41 3.95
C ASN A 210 18.42 21.48 3.28
N ARG A 211 17.08 21.39 3.38
CA ARG A 211 16.17 22.37 2.77
C ARG A 211 14.89 22.55 3.57
N VAL A 212 14.44 23.79 3.60
CA VAL A 212 13.17 24.20 4.24
C VAL A 212 11.97 23.40 3.71
N GLN A 213 11.94 23.11 2.41
CA GLN A 213 10.83 22.36 1.80
C GLN A 213 10.74 20.90 2.22
N THR A 214 11.87 20.30 2.63
CA THR A 214 11.89 18.88 3.02
C THR A 214 11.08 18.62 4.28
N VAL A 215 10.97 19.57 5.18
CA VAL A 215 10.35 19.38 6.51
C VAL A 215 9.12 20.26 6.77
N ILE A 216 8.89 21.29 5.96
CA ILE A 216 7.73 22.20 6.16
C ILE A 216 6.42 21.42 6.14
N ASN A 217 6.27 20.46 5.22
CA ASN A 217 5.05 19.65 5.10
C ASN A 217 4.86 18.68 6.26
N LEU A 218 5.93 18.33 6.98
CA LEU A 218 5.88 17.43 8.14
C LEU A 218 5.76 18.14 9.48
N ARG A 219 6.05 19.45 9.56
CA ARG A 219 6.14 20.17 10.86
C ARG A 219 4.91 20.05 11.73
N TYR A 220 3.72 19.90 11.15
CA TYR A 220 2.46 19.72 11.87
C TYR A 220 2.21 18.27 12.30
N LYS A 221 3.01 17.33 11.79
CA LYS A 221 2.92 15.90 12.12
C LYS A 221 3.99 15.48 13.12
N LEU A 222 5.02 16.29 13.31
CA LEU A 222 6.08 16.02 14.27
C LEU A 222 5.59 16.31 15.70
N PRO A 223 6.04 15.53 16.69
CA PRO A 223 5.73 15.79 18.10
C PRO A 223 6.19 17.18 18.55
N VAL A 224 5.46 17.74 19.50
CA VAL A 224 5.82 19.01 20.13
C VAL A 224 7.18 18.89 20.79
N GLY A 225 8.10 19.82 20.51
CA GLY A 225 9.44 19.86 21.08
C GLY A 225 10.55 19.33 20.18
N VAL A 226 10.22 18.58 19.11
CA VAL A 226 11.22 18.19 18.10
C VAL A 226 11.64 19.42 17.29
N LYS A 227 12.91 19.78 17.33
CA LYS A 227 13.47 20.93 16.62
C LYS A 227 13.83 20.55 15.18
N ILE A 228 13.56 21.44 14.24
CA ILE A 228 14.01 21.32 12.85
C ILE A 228 15.27 22.16 12.71
N ILE A 229 16.37 21.53 12.31
CA ILE A 229 17.66 22.18 12.04
C ILE A 229 17.88 22.15 10.52
N LEU A 230 18.04 23.32 9.93
CA LEU A 230 18.32 23.44 8.50
C LEU A 230 19.82 23.60 8.31
N LYS A 231 20.40 22.76 7.45
CA LYS A 231 21.77 22.96 6.93
C LYS A 231 21.70 23.83 5.69
N ASP A 232 22.58 24.79 5.61
CA ASP A 232 22.82 25.63 4.44
C ASP A 232 23.44 24.82 3.28
#